data_36260668db0bff6db1062383ba172c4c
#
_entry.id   36260668db0bff6db1062383ba172c4c
#
_cell.length_a   1.000
_cell.length_b   1.000
_cell.length_c   1.000
_cell.angle_alpha   90.00
_cell.angle_beta   90.00
_cell.angle_gamma   90.00
#
_symmetry.space_group_name_H-M   'P 1'
#
loop_
_entity.id
_entity.type
_entity.pdbx_description
1 polymer ?
#
loop_
_entity_poly.entity_id
_entity_poly.type
_entity_poly.pdbx_seq_one_letter_code
_entity_poly.pdbx_strand_id
1 'polypeptide(L)'
;MLRQVRSWSWARRLSRLPAWAAALAAAFVLGVVTGPLAASARPVSSSGHGGRAAQASSPGHFPRMDHVFVIMMENTQYRALLSAANRHTRYIQHLAAAFGLATRYFGVTHPSLPNYIAATSGQTWGSNSDDTAQAPLFNHQNLVDQLEAAHVSWKAYMQSLPHPGDLIDETHNGLYVRKHDPFLMYPDVYTNPARAGRVVPLKQLGTDLSAGRVPQFAWITPNICDDMHGGAKACPYPSSPTSPNQARLFKDGNAFLKKWVGRITHSKAWTGHSAIFITWDEGAFSDVSPFGPVDLRGGPDSPILPATPADPSTGGGGDLAGGTVYGGGHVPMIVVARGVRHRIDPVRADHYSLLQTIEQNFRLPLLGNAGDIVQVSSLAPLL
;
A
#
# COMPACT_ATOMS: atom_id res chain seq x y z
N MET A 1 -7.08 54.27 -25.61
CA MET A 1 -5.76 54.17 -24.96
C MET A 1 -5.39 52.73 -24.86
N LEU A 2 -4.56 52.29 -25.80
CA LEU A 2 -4.04 50.94 -25.94
C LEU A 2 -2.85 50.75 -24.98
N ARG A 3 -2.86 49.71 -24.17
CA ARG A 3 -1.66 49.25 -23.44
C ARG A 3 -1.19 47.93 -24.00
N GLN A 4 0.03 47.94 -24.46
CA GLN A 4 0.78 46.87 -25.08
C GLN A 4 1.08 45.73 -24.12
N VAL A 5 0.87 44.51 -24.61
CA VAL A 5 1.37 43.23 -24.01
C VAL A 5 2.82 43.06 -24.49
N ARG A 6 3.76 42.98 -23.53
CA ARG A 6 5.17 42.63 -23.84
C ARG A 6 5.34 41.11 -23.75
N SER A 7 5.65 40.53 -24.89
CA SER A 7 6.13 39.16 -25.05
C SER A 7 7.58 39.04 -24.57
N TRP A 8 7.89 38.11 -23.69
CA TRP A 8 9.26 37.72 -23.34
C TRP A 8 9.64 36.45 -24.07
N SER A 9 10.52 36.59 -25.05
CA SER A 9 11.19 35.52 -25.76
C SER A 9 12.42 35.08 -24.97
N TRP A 10 12.54 33.82 -24.64
CA TRP A 10 13.79 33.20 -24.14
C TRP A 10 14.56 32.59 -25.32
N ALA A 11 15.59 33.26 -25.76
CA ALA A 11 16.56 32.75 -26.74
C ALA A 11 17.68 32.00 -26.03
N ARG A 12 17.82 30.77 -26.39
CA ARG A 12 19.01 29.89 -26.49
C ARG A 12 20.33 30.44 -25.98
N ARG A 13 20.90 29.78 -24.98
CA ARG A 13 22.36 29.68 -24.79
C ARG A 13 22.77 28.21 -24.88
N LEU A 14 23.38 27.88 -26.02
CA LEU A 14 24.20 26.68 -26.19
C LEU A 14 25.58 26.96 -25.61
N SER A 15 25.96 26.28 -24.54
CA SER A 15 27.35 26.24 -24.09
C SER A 15 27.91 24.82 -24.29
N ARG A 16 29.03 24.82 -24.97
CA ARG A 16 29.84 23.71 -25.48
C ARG A 16 30.28 22.76 -24.38
N LEU A 17 30.10 21.46 -24.60
CA LEU A 17 30.76 20.39 -23.84
C LEU A 17 32.07 20.00 -24.55
N PRO A 18 33.16 19.72 -23.81
CA PRO A 18 34.41 19.24 -24.40
C PRO A 18 34.34 17.73 -24.68
N ALA A 19 34.91 17.36 -25.80
CA ALA A 19 35.08 15.99 -26.27
C ALA A 19 36.19 15.29 -25.47
N TRP A 20 35.82 14.29 -24.67
CA TRP A 20 36.71 13.24 -24.19
C TRP A 20 35.88 11.96 -24.04
N ALA A 21 36.05 11.03 -24.96
CA ALA A 21 35.99 9.59 -24.75
C ALA A 21 35.80 8.88 -26.09
N ALA A 22 36.91 8.54 -26.70
CA ALA A 22 36.94 7.46 -27.72
C ALA A 22 37.89 6.37 -27.20
N ALA A 23 37.50 5.15 -27.48
CA ALA A 23 38.29 3.93 -27.51
C ALA A 23 38.59 3.20 -26.17
N LEU A 24 37.95 2.04 -26.09
CA LEU A 24 38.65 0.76 -25.84
C LEU A 24 37.70 -0.41 -26.15
N ALA A 25 37.80 -0.90 -27.37
CA ALA A 25 37.34 -2.23 -27.75
C ALA A 25 38.48 -3.21 -27.52
N ALA A 26 38.25 -4.21 -26.71
CA ALA A 26 39.14 -5.37 -26.58
C ALA A 26 38.34 -6.63 -26.82
N ALA A 27 38.67 -7.30 -27.91
CA ALA A 27 38.19 -8.61 -28.29
C ALA A 27 38.69 -9.68 -27.29
N PHE A 28 37.83 -10.64 -26.88
CA PHE A 28 38.26 -11.91 -26.35
C PHE A 28 37.84 -13.05 -27.30
N VAL A 29 38.89 -13.75 -27.74
CA VAL A 29 38.86 -14.89 -28.65
C VAL A 29 38.34 -16.13 -27.94
N LEU A 30 37.51 -16.90 -28.65
CA LEU A 30 37.10 -18.24 -28.30
C LEU A 30 38.32 -19.21 -28.24
N GLY A 31 38.41 -19.95 -27.17
CA GLY A 31 39.21 -21.16 -27.06
C GLY A 31 38.32 -22.34 -26.68
N VAL A 32 38.01 -23.17 -27.69
CA VAL A 32 37.36 -24.48 -27.48
C VAL A 32 38.48 -25.49 -27.23
N VAL A 33 38.45 -26.15 -26.07
CA VAL A 33 39.26 -27.36 -25.83
C VAL A 33 38.31 -28.48 -25.48
N THR A 34 38.21 -29.43 -26.40
CA THR A 34 37.56 -30.74 -26.22
C THR A 34 38.56 -31.77 -25.73
N GLY A 35 38.23 -32.42 -24.65
CA GLY A 35 38.95 -33.63 -24.21
C GLY A 35 38.14 -34.44 -23.18
N PRO A 36 37.93 -35.74 -23.39
CA PRO A 36 37.17 -36.55 -22.47
C PRO A 36 38.08 -37.14 -21.39
N LEU A 37 37.77 -36.92 -20.13
CA LEU A 37 38.32 -37.70 -19.02
C LEU A 37 37.20 -38.45 -18.30
N ALA A 38 37.19 -39.74 -18.52
CA ALA A 38 36.41 -40.66 -17.72
C ALA A 38 37.03 -40.79 -16.32
N ALA A 39 36.27 -40.39 -15.30
CA ALA A 39 36.62 -40.66 -13.92
C ALA A 39 35.54 -41.53 -13.27
N SER A 40 35.94 -42.72 -12.92
CA SER A 40 35.16 -43.72 -12.16
C SER A 40 34.85 -43.18 -10.76
N ALA A 41 33.56 -42.98 -10.46
CA ALA A 41 33.12 -42.66 -9.12
C ALA A 41 32.90 -43.92 -8.28
N ARG A 42 33.59 -43.99 -7.18
CA ARG A 42 33.28 -44.95 -6.08
C ARG A 42 32.09 -44.38 -5.27
N PRO A 43 31.16 -45.20 -4.80
CA PRO A 43 30.08 -44.73 -3.95
C PRO A 43 30.62 -44.43 -2.53
N VAL A 44 30.48 -43.20 -2.10
CA VAL A 44 30.66 -42.83 -0.69
C VAL A 44 29.30 -43.00 -0.01
N SER A 45 29.25 -43.87 0.98
CA SER A 45 28.12 -44.04 1.86
C SER A 45 27.94 -42.76 2.72
N SER A 46 26.93 -41.96 2.46
CA SER A 46 26.56 -40.86 3.31
C SER A 46 25.65 -41.33 4.44
N SER A 47 26.21 -41.34 5.65
CA SER A 47 25.45 -41.45 6.89
C SER A 47 24.45 -40.30 6.97
N GLY A 48 23.17 -40.66 7.02
CA GLY A 48 22.06 -39.70 7.06
C GLY A 48 22.09 -38.86 8.33
N HIS A 49 22.22 -37.53 8.15
CA HIS A 49 21.66 -36.58 9.07
C HIS A 49 20.31 -36.13 8.45
N GLY A 50 19.24 -36.61 9.06
CA GLY A 50 17.89 -36.25 8.69
C GLY A 50 17.66 -34.73 8.90
N GLY A 51 17.98 -33.98 7.87
CA GLY A 51 17.45 -32.62 7.73
C GLY A 51 15.94 -32.75 7.56
N ARG A 52 15.21 -32.40 8.60
CA ARG A 52 13.75 -32.29 8.57
C ARG A 52 13.42 -31.26 7.51
N ALA A 53 13.06 -31.71 6.30
CA ALA A 53 12.48 -30.86 5.28
C ALA A 53 11.30 -30.10 5.97
N ALA A 54 11.34 -28.79 5.95
CA ALA A 54 10.21 -27.99 6.37
C ALA A 54 9.03 -28.44 5.52
N GLN A 55 8.11 -29.17 6.13
CA GLN A 55 6.85 -29.52 5.51
C GLN A 55 6.18 -28.20 5.15
N ALA A 56 6.01 -27.97 3.84
CA ALA A 56 5.08 -26.96 3.37
C ALA A 56 3.76 -27.20 4.11
N SER A 57 3.39 -26.29 4.97
CA SER A 57 2.12 -26.33 5.67
C SER A 57 1.05 -26.48 4.61
N SER A 58 0.23 -27.54 4.72
CA SER A 58 -1.01 -27.67 3.95
C SER A 58 -1.71 -26.31 3.93
N PRO A 59 -2.35 -25.86 2.82
CA PRO A 59 -3.06 -24.61 2.81
C PRO A 59 -4.05 -24.64 3.97
N GLY A 60 -3.70 -23.94 5.05
CA GLY A 60 -4.50 -23.87 6.25
C GLY A 60 -5.86 -23.35 5.83
N HIS A 61 -6.91 -23.94 6.38
CA HIS A 61 -8.28 -23.49 6.15
C HIS A 61 -8.37 -21.99 6.46
N PHE A 62 -8.41 -21.16 5.41
CA PHE A 62 -8.54 -19.71 5.55
C PHE A 62 -9.91 -19.45 6.19
N PRO A 63 -9.99 -18.89 7.42
CA PRO A 63 -11.27 -18.64 8.05
C PRO A 63 -11.99 -17.58 7.24
N ARG A 64 -13.08 -17.96 6.57
CA ARG A 64 -13.86 -17.02 5.79
C ARG A 64 -14.42 -15.92 6.68
N MET A 65 -14.07 -14.68 6.36
CA MET A 65 -14.58 -13.50 7.04
C MET A 65 -15.90 -13.06 6.40
N ASP A 66 -16.90 -12.77 7.24
CA ASP A 66 -18.21 -12.25 6.81
C ASP A 66 -18.10 -10.78 6.41
N HIS A 67 -17.30 -10.01 7.16
CA HIS A 67 -17.01 -8.61 6.90
C HIS A 67 -15.51 -8.35 6.95
N VAL A 68 -15.00 -7.75 5.89
CA VAL A 68 -13.62 -7.27 5.78
C VAL A 68 -13.63 -5.75 5.75
N PHE A 69 -12.96 -5.12 6.70
CA PHE A 69 -12.73 -3.69 6.74
C PHE A 69 -11.26 -3.40 6.45
N VAL A 70 -10.98 -2.46 5.57
CA VAL A 70 -9.63 -1.92 5.36
C VAL A 70 -9.65 -0.46 5.80
N ILE A 71 -8.71 -0.06 6.63
CA ILE A 71 -8.46 1.35 6.98
C ILE A 71 -7.07 1.68 6.45
N MET A 72 -6.99 2.51 5.40
CA MET A 72 -5.75 2.98 4.82
C MET A 72 -5.42 4.36 5.38
N MET A 73 -4.30 4.43 6.08
CA MET A 73 -3.71 5.65 6.64
C MET A 73 -2.55 6.11 5.76
N GLU A 74 -1.84 7.17 6.15
CA GLU A 74 -0.91 7.88 5.28
C GLU A 74 0.46 8.15 5.90
N ASN A 75 1.49 8.07 5.05
CA ASN A 75 2.83 8.67 5.21
C ASN A 75 3.49 8.49 6.57
N THR A 76 3.36 7.32 7.20
CA THR A 76 3.99 7.15 8.52
C THR A 76 4.62 5.77 8.71
N GLN A 77 5.90 5.76 9.08
CA GLN A 77 6.67 4.54 9.25
C GLN A 77 6.29 3.74 10.49
N TYR A 78 6.52 2.44 10.41
CA TYR A 78 6.38 1.47 11.50
C TYR A 78 6.99 1.94 12.81
N ARG A 79 8.28 2.35 12.78
CA ARG A 79 9.00 2.76 13.99
C ARG A 79 8.42 4.03 14.61
N ALA A 80 7.95 4.97 13.80
CA ALA A 80 7.36 6.21 14.29
C ALA A 80 6.09 5.95 15.10
N LEU A 81 5.28 4.99 14.65
CA LEU A 81 3.98 4.67 15.26
C LEU A 81 4.11 3.74 16.47
N LEU A 82 4.96 2.72 16.39
CA LEU A 82 5.02 1.66 17.38
C LEU A 82 6.14 1.88 18.42
N SER A 83 6.91 2.96 18.34
CA SER A 83 7.87 3.32 19.37
C SER A 83 7.19 3.62 20.70
N ALA A 84 7.65 2.99 21.76
CA ALA A 84 7.18 3.26 23.14
C ALA A 84 7.38 4.73 23.56
N ALA A 85 8.31 5.44 22.93
CA ALA A 85 8.53 6.88 23.16
C ALA A 85 7.41 7.76 22.56
N ASN A 86 6.68 7.27 21.55
CA ASN A 86 5.58 8.02 20.94
C ASN A 86 4.30 7.90 21.77
N ARG A 87 4.11 8.85 22.68
CA ARG A 87 2.89 8.89 23.55
C ARG A 87 1.60 9.25 22.81
N HIS A 88 1.68 9.74 21.58
CA HIS A 88 0.51 10.18 20.80
C HIS A 88 -0.18 9.04 20.05
N THR A 89 0.48 7.87 19.91
CA THR A 89 -0.02 6.70 19.17
C THR A 89 -0.36 5.52 20.09
N ARG A 90 -0.66 5.77 21.34
CA ARG A 90 -0.89 4.71 22.36
C ARG A 90 -1.98 3.70 22.00
N TYR A 91 -3.04 4.14 21.33
CA TYR A 91 -4.09 3.22 20.90
C TYR A 91 -3.61 2.31 19.76
N ILE A 92 -2.85 2.85 18.82
CA ILE A 92 -2.23 2.09 17.73
C ILE A 92 -1.27 1.05 18.30
N GLN A 93 -0.40 1.46 19.23
CA GLN A 93 0.51 0.55 19.95
C GLN A 93 -0.25 -0.55 20.70
N HIS A 94 -1.37 -0.20 21.33
CA HIS A 94 -2.25 -1.17 21.99
C HIS A 94 -2.83 -2.17 20.99
N LEU A 95 -3.33 -1.73 19.84
CA LEU A 95 -3.86 -2.63 18.81
C LEU A 95 -2.77 -3.58 18.29
N ALA A 96 -1.57 -3.07 17.98
CA ALA A 96 -0.45 -3.87 17.52
C ALA A 96 -0.01 -4.91 18.57
N ALA A 97 -0.05 -4.56 19.85
CA ALA A 97 0.30 -5.48 20.93
C ALA A 97 -0.80 -6.49 21.25
N ALA A 98 -2.07 -6.14 21.04
CA ALA A 98 -3.21 -6.97 21.45
C ALA A 98 -3.67 -7.96 20.36
N PHE A 99 -3.47 -7.62 19.10
CA PHE A 99 -4.02 -8.34 17.94
C PHE A 99 -2.94 -8.88 17.01
N GLY A 100 -3.23 -9.00 15.72
CA GLY A 100 -2.29 -9.42 14.69
C GLY A 100 -1.38 -8.26 14.26
N LEU A 101 -0.09 -8.50 14.12
CA LEU A 101 0.91 -7.54 13.66
C LEU A 101 1.86 -8.21 12.67
N ALA A 102 1.88 -7.71 11.43
CA ALA A 102 2.97 -8.01 10.50
C ALA A 102 4.15 -7.09 10.83
N THR A 103 5.28 -7.69 11.20
CA THR A 103 6.47 -6.92 11.61
C THR A 103 7.35 -6.51 10.43
N ARG A 104 7.05 -7.00 9.22
CA ARG A 104 7.76 -6.69 7.98
C ARG A 104 6.78 -6.42 6.86
N TYR A 105 5.94 -5.39 7.03
CA TYR A 105 5.00 -4.94 6.03
C TYR A 105 5.46 -3.62 5.42
N PHE A 106 5.32 -3.49 4.08
CA PHE A 106 5.90 -2.37 3.34
C PHE A 106 4.89 -1.75 2.38
N GLY A 107 5.00 -0.44 2.16
CA GLY A 107 4.43 0.19 0.99
C GLY A 107 5.11 -0.33 -0.28
N VAL A 108 4.43 -0.28 -1.41
CA VAL A 108 4.96 -0.74 -2.70
C VAL A 108 5.94 0.28 -3.27
N THR A 109 5.60 1.56 -3.17
CA THR A 109 6.35 2.66 -3.82
C THR A 109 6.11 4.01 -3.15
N HIS A 110 6.63 5.06 -3.77
CA HIS A 110 6.30 6.46 -3.59
C HIS A 110 5.91 7.08 -4.94
N PRO A 111 5.00 8.06 -4.99
CA PRO A 111 4.18 8.60 -3.89
C PRO A 111 2.92 7.76 -3.59
N SER A 112 1.94 8.36 -2.89
CA SER A 112 0.76 7.69 -2.34
C SER A 112 -0.12 6.98 -3.37
N LEU A 113 -0.56 7.68 -4.42
CA LEU A 113 -1.57 7.16 -5.38
C LEU A 113 -1.25 5.76 -5.92
N PRO A 114 -0.04 5.45 -6.44
CA PRO A 114 0.27 4.12 -6.91
C PRO A 114 0.16 3.02 -5.84
N ASN A 115 0.33 3.32 -4.55
CA ASN A 115 0.12 2.35 -3.46
C ASN A 115 -1.36 1.99 -3.29
N TYR A 116 -2.25 2.97 -3.37
CA TYR A 116 -3.70 2.73 -3.37
C TYR A 116 -4.14 1.88 -4.54
N ILE A 117 -3.60 2.17 -5.74
CA ILE A 117 -3.89 1.41 -6.96
C ILE A 117 -3.34 -0.03 -6.84
N ALA A 118 -2.11 -0.20 -6.37
CA ALA A 118 -1.51 -1.51 -6.13
C ALA A 118 -2.35 -2.36 -5.16
N ALA A 119 -2.83 -1.76 -4.07
CA ALA A 119 -3.66 -2.43 -3.07
C ALA A 119 -5.06 -2.84 -3.56
N THR A 120 -5.51 -2.34 -4.71
CA THR A 120 -6.87 -2.55 -5.22
C THR A 120 -6.95 -3.09 -6.66
N SER A 121 -5.79 -3.21 -7.36
CA SER A 121 -5.72 -3.81 -8.69
C SER A 121 -4.51 -4.73 -8.92
N GLY A 122 -3.63 -4.85 -7.93
CA GLY A 122 -2.47 -5.75 -8.00
C GLY A 122 -1.30 -5.19 -8.82
N GLN A 123 -1.38 -3.98 -9.34
CA GLN A 123 -0.30 -3.30 -10.07
C GLN A 123 -0.38 -1.80 -9.91
N THR A 124 0.73 -1.09 -10.16
CA THR A 124 0.75 0.39 -10.18
C THR A 124 0.36 0.97 -11.53
N TRP A 125 0.34 0.13 -12.58
CA TRP A 125 0.06 0.49 -13.98
C TRP A 125 0.96 1.60 -14.52
N GLY A 126 2.21 1.69 -14.02
CA GLY A 126 3.17 2.72 -14.40
C GLY A 126 2.91 4.08 -13.76
N SER A 127 1.98 4.19 -12.84
CA SER A 127 1.79 5.40 -12.06
C SER A 127 3.00 5.66 -11.17
N ASN A 128 3.51 6.90 -11.23
CA ASN A 128 4.68 7.36 -10.50
C ASN A 128 4.48 8.75 -9.88
N SER A 129 3.25 9.20 -9.78
CA SER A 129 2.89 10.50 -9.21
C SER A 129 1.50 10.47 -8.56
N ASP A 130 1.18 11.54 -7.84
CA ASP A 130 -0.13 11.77 -7.20
C ASP A 130 -1.13 12.49 -8.12
N ASP A 131 -0.78 12.65 -9.41
CA ASP A 131 -1.64 13.34 -10.36
C ASP A 131 -2.88 12.51 -10.70
N THR A 132 -4.05 12.99 -10.33
CA THR A 132 -5.32 12.35 -10.63
C THR A 132 -5.69 12.32 -12.10
N ALA A 133 -5.02 13.13 -12.95
CA ALA A 133 -5.15 13.07 -14.40
C ALA A 133 -4.65 11.75 -14.98
N GLN A 134 -3.89 10.95 -14.21
CA GLN A 134 -3.49 9.59 -14.58
C GLN A 134 -4.64 8.56 -14.54
N ALA A 135 -5.82 8.91 -14.06
CA ALA A 135 -6.95 7.97 -13.95
C ALA A 135 -7.19 7.09 -15.20
N PRO A 136 -7.02 7.60 -16.45
CA PRO A 136 -7.14 6.74 -17.63
C PRO A 136 -6.13 5.57 -17.71
N LEU A 137 -4.97 5.65 -17.03
CA LEU A 137 -4.00 4.55 -16.95
C LEU A 137 -4.58 3.36 -16.17
N PHE A 138 -5.55 3.59 -15.29
CA PHE A 138 -6.13 2.57 -14.43
C PHE A 138 -7.36 1.88 -15.04
N ASN A 139 -7.51 1.94 -16.38
CA ASN A 139 -8.58 1.22 -17.09
C ASN A 139 -8.26 -0.27 -17.21
N HIS A 140 -8.12 -0.92 -16.07
CA HIS A 140 -7.79 -2.33 -15.93
C HIS A 140 -8.73 -2.99 -14.93
N GLN A 141 -8.77 -4.33 -14.95
CA GLN A 141 -9.52 -5.09 -13.96
C GLN A 141 -9.03 -4.74 -12.54
N ASN A 142 -9.97 -4.54 -11.65
CA ASN A 142 -9.73 -4.12 -10.28
C ASN A 142 -10.60 -4.92 -9.29
N LEU A 143 -10.39 -4.69 -8.02
CA LEU A 143 -11.09 -5.41 -6.96
C LEU A 143 -12.62 -5.23 -7.02
N VAL A 144 -13.13 -4.08 -7.50
CA VAL A 144 -14.58 -3.86 -7.64
C VAL A 144 -15.20 -4.84 -8.65
N ASP A 145 -14.54 -5.04 -9.79
CA ASP A 145 -15.02 -5.99 -10.80
C ASP A 145 -15.15 -7.40 -10.22
N GLN A 146 -14.15 -7.82 -9.47
CA GLN A 146 -14.15 -9.15 -8.88
C GLN A 146 -15.21 -9.31 -7.79
N LEU A 147 -15.34 -8.32 -6.90
CA LEU A 147 -16.35 -8.33 -5.85
C LEU A 147 -17.75 -8.40 -6.43
N GLU A 148 -18.05 -7.60 -7.46
CA GLU A 148 -19.34 -7.61 -8.11
C GLU A 148 -19.62 -8.91 -8.88
N ALA A 149 -18.62 -9.45 -9.59
CA ALA A 149 -18.74 -10.73 -10.27
C ALA A 149 -19.01 -11.89 -9.29
N ALA A 150 -18.49 -11.81 -8.08
CA ALA A 150 -18.71 -12.77 -7.01
C ALA A 150 -19.95 -12.46 -6.12
N HIS A 151 -20.74 -11.45 -6.47
CA HIS A 151 -21.87 -10.97 -5.68
C HIS A 151 -21.52 -10.57 -4.24
N VAL A 152 -20.29 -10.10 -4.02
CA VAL A 152 -19.83 -9.57 -2.74
C VAL A 152 -20.20 -8.08 -2.67
N SER A 153 -20.96 -7.72 -1.65
CA SER A 153 -21.34 -6.32 -1.44
C SER A 153 -20.11 -5.49 -0.98
N TRP A 154 -19.96 -4.28 -1.54
CA TRP A 154 -18.85 -3.41 -1.22
C TRP A 154 -19.27 -1.94 -1.10
N LYS A 155 -18.53 -1.17 -0.32
CA LYS A 155 -18.54 0.31 -0.26
C LYS A 155 -17.16 0.85 0.11
N ALA A 156 -16.87 2.04 -0.40
CA ALA A 156 -15.75 2.85 0.05
C ALA A 156 -16.28 4.07 0.83
N TYR A 157 -15.72 4.30 2.01
CA TYR A 157 -16.12 5.36 2.93
C TYR A 157 -15.00 6.38 3.06
N MET A 158 -15.15 7.52 2.39
CA MET A 158 -14.14 8.57 2.30
C MET A 158 -14.48 9.73 3.23
N GLN A 159 -13.60 10.05 4.17
CA GLN A 159 -13.82 11.19 5.04
C GLN A 159 -13.66 12.49 4.28
N SER A 160 -14.59 13.42 4.52
CA SER A 160 -14.66 14.74 3.86
C SER A 160 -14.98 14.71 2.36
N LEU A 161 -15.29 13.56 1.76
CA LEU A 161 -15.91 13.49 0.44
C LEU A 161 -17.26 14.25 0.50
N PRO A 162 -17.52 15.22 -0.39
CA PRO A 162 -18.74 16.03 -0.30
C PRO A 162 -20.02 15.24 -0.57
N HIS A 163 -20.03 14.46 -1.65
CA HIS A 163 -21.18 13.67 -2.12
C HIS A 163 -20.74 12.28 -2.58
N PRO A 164 -21.63 11.30 -2.63
CA PRO A 164 -21.31 10.00 -3.21
C PRO A 164 -20.83 10.13 -4.66
N GLY A 165 -19.68 9.54 -4.97
CA GLY A 165 -19.12 9.53 -6.33
C GLY A 165 -18.59 10.87 -6.83
N ASP A 166 -18.35 11.83 -5.94
CA ASP A 166 -17.85 13.18 -6.30
C ASP A 166 -16.40 13.08 -6.83
N LEU A 167 -16.19 13.58 -8.05
CA LEU A 167 -14.90 13.56 -8.74
C LEU A 167 -14.02 14.78 -8.46
N ILE A 168 -14.33 15.53 -7.42
CA ILE A 168 -13.47 16.64 -7.01
C ILE A 168 -12.07 16.13 -6.66
N ASP A 169 -11.03 16.74 -7.21
CA ASP A 169 -9.65 16.35 -6.90
C ASP A 169 -9.26 16.68 -5.47
N GLU A 170 -9.66 17.85 -5.01
CA GLU A 170 -9.42 18.32 -3.66
C GLU A 170 -10.56 19.25 -3.21
N THR A 171 -11.05 19.07 -1.98
CA THR A 171 -12.02 19.99 -1.40
C THR A 171 -11.39 21.34 -1.08
N HIS A 172 -12.19 22.42 -1.10
CA HIS A 172 -11.69 23.78 -0.84
C HIS A 172 -10.91 23.95 0.47
N ASN A 173 -11.20 23.12 1.47
CA ASN A 173 -10.49 23.13 2.76
C ASN A 173 -9.30 22.14 2.79
N GLY A 174 -9.00 21.46 1.69
CA GLY A 174 -7.92 20.50 1.57
C GLY A 174 -8.10 19.20 2.37
N LEU A 175 -9.29 18.92 2.88
CA LEU A 175 -9.48 17.75 3.75
C LEU A 175 -9.67 16.45 2.99
N TYR A 176 -10.40 16.45 1.87
CA TYR A 176 -10.47 15.31 0.96
C TYR A 176 -9.56 15.55 -0.23
N VAL A 177 -8.81 14.54 -0.60
CA VAL A 177 -7.99 14.50 -1.82
C VAL A 177 -8.25 13.19 -2.56
N ARG A 178 -8.57 13.27 -3.86
CA ARG A 178 -8.97 12.11 -4.67
C ARG A 178 -7.83 11.11 -4.87
N LYS A 179 -6.58 11.54 -4.79
CA LYS A 179 -5.42 10.65 -4.86
C LYS A 179 -5.40 9.56 -3.76
N HIS A 180 -6.14 9.77 -2.65
CA HIS A 180 -6.31 8.77 -1.57
C HIS A 180 -7.60 7.96 -1.72
N ASP A 181 -8.28 8.07 -2.85
CA ASP A 181 -9.52 7.34 -3.17
C ASP A 181 -9.32 6.48 -4.42
N PRO A 182 -8.83 5.23 -4.30
CA PRO A 182 -8.53 4.41 -5.47
C PRO A 182 -9.76 4.12 -6.32
N PHE A 183 -10.95 4.08 -5.72
CA PHE A 183 -12.16 3.67 -6.41
C PHE A 183 -12.63 4.72 -7.42
N LEU A 184 -12.47 6.00 -7.12
CA LEU A 184 -12.77 7.08 -8.06
C LEU A 184 -11.60 7.39 -9.02
N MET A 185 -10.57 6.54 -9.01
CA MET A 185 -9.50 6.55 -10.02
C MET A 185 -9.74 5.54 -11.14
N TYR A 186 -10.65 4.56 -10.97
CA TYR A 186 -10.96 3.57 -12.00
C TYR A 186 -12.05 4.07 -12.95
N PRO A 187 -11.79 4.15 -14.29
CA PRO A 187 -12.78 4.60 -15.27
C PRO A 187 -14.10 3.86 -15.22
N ASP A 188 -14.07 2.54 -15.07
CA ASP A 188 -15.25 1.69 -14.97
C ASP A 188 -16.06 1.89 -13.68
N VAL A 189 -15.47 2.50 -12.66
CA VAL A 189 -16.15 2.89 -11.42
C VAL A 189 -16.71 4.29 -11.54
N TYR A 190 -15.88 5.31 -11.87
CA TYR A 190 -16.34 6.70 -11.83
C TYR A 190 -17.30 7.06 -12.96
N THR A 191 -17.28 6.34 -14.10
CA THR A 191 -18.24 6.54 -15.18
C THR A 191 -19.54 5.75 -15.01
N ASN A 192 -19.60 4.83 -14.05
CA ASN A 192 -20.77 4.04 -13.73
C ASN A 192 -21.49 4.60 -12.49
N PRO A 193 -22.66 5.24 -12.61
CA PRO A 193 -23.32 5.87 -11.47
C PRO A 193 -23.66 4.90 -10.32
N ALA A 194 -23.92 3.62 -10.60
CA ALA A 194 -24.21 2.63 -9.57
C ALA A 194 -22.96 2.26 -8.77
N ARG A 195 -21.78 2.22 -9.41
CA ARG A 195 -20.48 1.99 -8.76
C ARG A 195 -20.00 3.24 -8.02
N ALA A 196 -19.96 4.38 -8.71
CA ALA A 196 -19.57 5.65 -8.11
C ALA A 196 -20.41 5.98 -6.86
N GLY A 197 -21.72 5.72 -6.90
CA GLY A 197 -22.62 5.89 -5.76
C GLY A 197 -22.32 5.02 -4.54
N ARG A 198 -21.40 4.03 -4.65
CA ARG A 198 -20.91 3.22 -3.51
C ARG A 198 -19.66 3.81 -2.86
N VAL A 199 -19.04 4.80 -3.47
CA VAL A 199 -18.00 5.62 -2.86
C VAL A 199 -18.68 6.78 -2.15
N VAL A 200 -18.73 6.74 -0.83
CA VAL A 200 -19.62 7.58 -0.03
C VAL A 200 -18.87 8.34 1.06
N PRO A 201 -19.42 9.49 1.52
CA PRO A 201 -18.86 10.18 2.68
C PRO A 201 -18.82 9.27 3.92
N LEU A 202 -17.72 9.33 4.69
CA LEU A 202 -17.48 8.46 5.87
C LEU A 202 -18.61 8.50 6.90
N LYS A 203 -19.38 9.59 6.99
CA LYS A 203 -20.56 9.65 7.87
C LYS A 203 -21.56 8.51 7.60
N GLN A 204 -21.63 8.03 6.36
CA GLN A 204 -22.49 6.91 5.97
C GLN A 204 -22.10 5.60 6.68
N LEU A 205 -20.80 5.37 6.96
CA LEU A 205 -20.36 4.19 7.74
C LEU A 205 -21.06 4.14 9.10
N GLY A 206 -21.16 5.30 9.76
CA GLY A 206 -21.85 5.37 11.04
C GLY A 206 -23.32 4.97 10.96
N THR A 207 -24.01 5.39 9.90
CA THR A 207 -25.41 5.03 9.61
C THR A 207 -25.53 3.54 9.29
N ASP A 208 -24.64 3.01 8.44
CA ASP A 208 -24.67 1.61 8.02
C ASP A 208 -24.37 0.67 9.19
N LEU A 209 -23.39 1.00 10.05
CA LEU A 209 -23.10 0.26 11.29
C LEU A 209 -24.31 0.19 12.22
N SER A 210 -24.95 1.33 12.46
CA SER A 210 -26.11 1.42 13.35
C SER A 210 -27.31 0.64 12.83
N ALA A 211 -27.49 0.64 11.51
CA ALA A 211 -28.60 -0.03 10.84
C ALA A 211 -28.33 -1.52 10.52
N GLY A 212 -27.11 -2.02 10.77
CA GLY A 212 -26.71 -3.37 10.40
C GLY A 212 -26.69 -3.61 8.88
N ARG A 213 -26.34 -2.58 8.08
CA ARG A 213 -26.29 -2.61 6.61
C ARG A 213 -24.89 -2.39 6.05
N VAL A 214 -23.87 -2.74 6.83
CA VAL A 214 -22.49 -2.68 6.38
C VAL A 214 -22.24 -3.75 5.30
N PRO A 215 -21.56 -3.42 4.18
CA PRO A 215 -21.24 -4.40 3.15
C PRO A 215 -20.22 -5.44 3.65
N GLN A 216 -20.07 -6.53 2.90
CA GLN A 216 -19.08 -7.57 3.19
C GLN A 216 -17.65 -7.04 3.06
N PHE A 217 -17.40 -6.14 2.08
CA PHE A 217 -16.13 -5.44 1.93
C PHE A 217 -16.32 -3.94 2.13
N ALA A 218 -15.59 -3.36 3.06
CA ALA A 218 -15.62 -1.94 3.42
C ALA A 218 -14.20 -1.36 3.40
N TRP A 219 -13.95 -0.41 2.50
CA TRP A 219 -12.74 0.37 2.49
C TRP A 219 -12.97 1.72 3.17
N ILE A 220 -12.03 2.18 3.97
CA ILE A 220 -12.13 3.40 4.76
C ILE A 220 -10.86 4.22 4.57
N THR A 221 -10.98 5.45 4.06
CA THR A 221 -9.89 6.40 4.00
C THR A 221 -10.25 7.61 4.85
N PRO A 222 -9.44 7.94 5.87
CA PRO A 222 -9.60 9.18 6.64
C PRO A 222 -9.32 10.39 5.76
N ASN A 223 -9.63 11.59 6.22
CA ASN A 223 -9.18 12.80 5.57
C ASN A 223 -7.70 13.07 5.88
N ILE A 224 -7.10 13.99 5.15
CA ILE A 224 -5.66 14.27 5.17
C ILE A 224 -5.09 14.67 6.56
N CYS A 225 -5.94 15.06 7.51
CA CYS A 225 -5.52 15.30 8.89
C CYS A 225 -5.58 14.02 9.73
N ASP A 226 -6.66 13.27 9.58
CA ASP A 226 -6.93 12.07 10.37
C ASP A 226 -6.18 10.84 9.85
N ASP A 227 -5.72 10.86 8.59
CA ASP A 227 -4.86 9.82 8.01
C ASP A 227 -3.37 9.95 8.37
N MET A 228 -2.97 11.10 8.95
CA MET A 228 -1.61 11.49 9.33
C MET A 228 -0.76 12.15 8.23
N HIS A 229 -1.28 12.36 7.01
CA HIS A 229 -0.55 13.00 5.92
C HIS A 229 -0.26 14.49 6.21
N GLY A 230 -1.26 15.24 6.62
CA GLY A 230 -1.15 16.69 6.72
C GLY A 230 -1.24 17.39 5.36
N GLY A 231 -1.05 18.71 5.36
CA GLY A 231 -1.08 19.51 4.13
C GLY A 231 -2.29 20.43 4.01
N ALA A 232 -3.40 20.12 4.67
CA ALA A 232 -4.53 21.03 4.75
C ALA A 232 -4.25 22.23 5.67
N LYS A 233 -4.95 23.35 5.45
CA LYS A 233 -4.85 24.52 6.34
C LYS A 233 -5.10 24.18 7.81
N ALA A 234 -6.01 23.25 8.06
CA ALA A 234 -6.35 22.79 9.41
C ALA A 234 -5.24 21.92 10.03
N CYS A 235 -4.44 21.23 9.24
CA CYS A 235 -3.37 20.34 9.66
C CYS A 235 -2.18 20.48 8.70
N PRO A 236 -1.37 21.53 8.81
CA PRO A 236 -0.23 21.75 7.94
C PRO A 236 0.77 20.64 8.02
N TYR A 237 1.58 20.46 6.97
CA TYR A 237 2.70 19.54 6.99
C TYR A 237 3.60 19.77 8.19
N PRO A 238 4.17 18.72 8.78
CA PRO A 238 5.15 18.87 9.84
C PRO A 238 6.43 19.52 9.30
N SER A 239 6.90 20.57 9.97
CA SER A 239 8.17 21.22 9.64
C SER A 239 9.40 20.42 10.12
N SER A 240 9.18 19.48 11.00
CA SER A 240 10.15 18.52 11.51
C SER A 240 9.42 17.36 12.18
N PRO A 241 10.09 16.25 12.40
CA PRO A 241 9.51 15.08 13.07
C PRO A 241 9.07 15.31 14.51
N THR A 242 9.64 16.31 15.16
CA THR A 242 9.31 16.72 16.55
C THR A 242 8.42 17.95 16.58
N SER A 243 7.96 18.42 15.41
CA SER A 243 7.11 19.61 15.36
C SER A 243 5.75 19.39 16.02
N PRO A 244 5.11 20.45 16.51
CA PRO A 244 3.75 20.36 17.02
C PRO A 244 2.74 19.78 16.00
N ASN A 245 2.95 20.06 14.69
CA ASN A 245 2.11 19.52 13.64
C ASN A 245 2.24 17.99 13.53
N GLN A 246 3.47 17.43 13.61
CA GLN A 246 3.66 15.98 13.61
C GLN A 246 2.96 15.33 14.80
N ALA A 247 3.14 15.91 15.99
CA ALA A 247 2.47 15.41 17.21
C ALA A 247 0.94 15.47 17.10
N ARG A 248 0.42 16.50 16.43
CA ARG A 248 -1.00 16.66 16.16
C ARG A 248 -1.51 15.59 15.20
N LEU A 249 -0.86 15.37 14.05
CA LEU A 249 -1.23 14.34 13.08
C LEU A 249 -1.27 12.95 13.72
N PHE A 250 -0.27 12.59 14.52
CA PHE A 250 -0.29 11.35 15.30
C PHE A 250 -1.49 11.24 16.23
N LYS A 251 -1.84 12.33 16.91
CA LYS A 251 -2.96 12.39 17.84
C LYS A 251 -4.29 12.24 17.12
N ASP A 252 -4.44 12.95 16.00
CA ASP A 252 -5.66 12.96 15.20
C ASP A 252 -5.92 11.56 14.60
N GLY A 253 -4.92 10.95 13.93
CA GLY A 253 -5.04 9.59 13.40
C GLY A 253 -5.24 8.51 14.48
N ASN A 254 -4.54 8.63 15.62
CA ASN A 254 -4.76 7.73 16.75
C ASN A 254 -6.19 7.84 17.33
N ALA A 255 -6.75 9.05 17.36
CA ALA A 255 -8.13 9.28 17.80
C ALA A 255 -9.14 8.76 16.76
N PHE A 256 -8.86 8.96 15.47
CA PHE A 256 -9.67 8.40 14.38
C PHE A 256 -9.77 6.88 14.49
N LEU A 257 -8.64 6.21 14.59
CA LEU A 257 -8.62 4.74 14.73
C LEU A 257 -9.35 4.29 16.02
N LYS A 258 -9.12 4.95 17.14
CA LYS A 258 -9.84 4.64 18.38
C LYS A 258 -11.36 4.72 18.22
N LYS A 259 -11.84 5.76 17.53
CA LYS A 259 -13.27 5.99 17.28
C LYS A 259 -13.84 4.92 16.35
N TRP A 260 -13.22 4.69 15.20
CA TRP A 260 -13.83 3.84 14.17
C TRP A 260 -13.63 2.36 14.41
N VAL A 261 -12.45 1.92 14.85
CA VAL A 261 -12.26 0.54 15.31
C VAL A 261 -13.24 0.22 16.44
N GLY A 262 -13.38 1.12 17.42
CA GLY A 262 -14.36 0.95 18.49
C GLY A 262 -15.79 0.83 17.98
N ARG A 263 -16.20 1.70 17.03
CA ARG A 263 -17.57 1.64 16.45
C ARG A 263 -17.80 0.36 15.65
N ILE A 264 -16.83 -0.09 14.87
CA ILE A 264 -16.92 -1.32 14.08
C ILE A 264 -17.04 -2.53 15.03
N THR A 265 -16.13 -2.65 15.99
CA THR A 265 -16.08 -3.81 16.90
C THR A 265 -17.25 -3.91 17.87
N HIS A 266 -17.99 -2.82 18.09
CA HIS A 266 -19.23 -2.82 18.89
C HIS A 266 -20.51 -2.82 18.06
N SER A 267 -20.40 -2.96 16.74
CA SER A 267 -21.55 -3.00 15.82
C SER A 267 -22.08 -4.41 15.61
N LYS A 268 -23.27 -4.51 15.00
CA LYS A 268 -23.84 -5.79 14.57
C LYS A 268 -23.04 -6.47 13.43
N ALA A 269 -22.23 -5.71 12.69
CA ALA A 269 -21.35 -6.22 11.66
C ALA A 269 -20.11 -6.92 12.24
N TRP A 270 -19.84 -6.78 13.55
CA TRP A 270 -18.74 -7.48 14.21
C TRP A 270 -19.18 -8.88 14.63
N THR A 271 -19.38 -9.74 13.64
CA THR A 271 -19.71 -11.16 13.82
C THR A 271 -18.47 -11.97 14.21
N GLY A 272 -18.64 -13.27 14.39
CA GLY A 272 -17.53 -14.17 14.77
C GLY A 272 -16.36 -14.19 13.81
N HIS A 273 -16.57 -13.79 12.56
CA HIS A 273 -15.62 -13.87 11.46
C HIS A 273 -15.47 -12.51 10.76
N SER A 274 -15.21 -11.45 11.50
CA SER A 274 -14.94 -10.13 10.93
C SER A 274 -13.52 -9.68 11.23
N ALA A 275 -12.89 -8.97 10.29
CA ALA A 275 -11.54 -8.43 10.47
C ALA A 275 -11.45 -6.97 10.00
N ILE A 276 -10.57 -6.21 10.66
CA ILE A 276 -10.14 -4.87 10.27
C ILE A 276 -8.65 -4.94 9.98
N PHE A 277 -8.26 -4.64 8.75
CA PHE A 277 -6.88 -4.45 8.33
C PHE A 277 -6.57 -2.96 8.40
N ILE A 278 -5.57 -2.58 9.18
CA ILE A 278 -5.15 -1.20 9.38
C ILE A 278 -3.72 -1.08 8.90
N THR A 279 -3.49 -0.27 7.88
CA THR A 279 -2.15 -0.03 7.34
C THR A 279 -1.99 1.42 6.88
N TRP A 280 -0.77 1.76 6.51
CA TRP A 280 -0.38 3.03 5.90
C TRP A 280 0.07 2.76 4.47
N ASP A 281 -0.24 3.66 3.56
CA ASP A 281 0.07 3.52 2.14
C ASP A 281 1.57 3.43 1.90
N GLU A 282 2.32 4.35 2.54
CA GLU A 282 3.77 4.45 2.44
C GLU A 282 4.38 5.04 3.71
N GLY A 283 5.70 5.00 3.83
CA GLY A 283 6.46 5.72 4.84
C GLY A 283 6.60 7.20 4.47
N ALA A 284 6.95 8.05 5.45
CA ALA A 284 7.14 9.48 5.18
C ALA A 284 8.38 9.73 4.30
N PHE A 285 8.28 10.70 3.40
CA PHE A 285 9.38 11.14 2.53
C PHE A 285 10.53 11.86 3.25
N SER A 286 10.32 12.34 4.48
CA SER A 286 11.34 13.12 5.16
C SER A 286 12.43 12.22 5.74
N ASP A 287 13.67 12.49 5.39
CA ASP A 287 14.87 11.89 6.01
C ASP A 287 14.98 12.12 7.52
N VAL A 288 13.98 12.76 8.10
CA VAL A 288 14.00 13.30 9.45
C VAL A 288 12.83 12.72 10.23
N SER A 289 12.82 11.40 10.42
CA SER A 289 11.93 10.80 11.41
C SER A 289 12.51 11.01 12.81
N PRO A 290 11.74 11.41 13.82
CA PRO A 290 12.23 11.48 15.20
C PRO A 290 12.64 10.11 15.73
N PHE A 291 12.29 9.05 15.02
CA PHE A 291 12.48 7.65 15.39
C PHE A 291 13.49 6.92 14.49
N GLY A 292 14.24 7.66 13.68
CA GLY A 292 15.27 7.15 12.80
C GLY A 292 15.17 7.66 11.36
N PRO A 293 16.19 7.46 10.54
CA PRO A 293 16.18 7.88 9.15
C PRO A 293 15.06 7.14 8.40
N VAL A 294 14.39 7.88 7.54
CA VAL A 294 13.50 7.29 6.53
C VAL A 294 14.40 6.56 5.55
N ASP A 295 14.23 5.27 5.41
CA ASP A 295 14.95 4.53 4.41
C ASP A 295 14.29 4.68 3.05
N LEU A 296 14.66 5.73 2.36
CA LEU A 296 14.25 5.97 0.98
C LEU A 296 14.97 5.06 -0.04
N ARG A 297 15.94 4.26 0.42
CA ARG A 297 16.82 3.46 -0.45
C ARG A 297 16.70 1.95 -0.22
N GLY A 298 15.65 1.47 0.42
CA GLY A 298 15.57 0.07 0.70
C GLY A 298 16.71 -0.42 1.59
N GLY A 299 16.93 0.21 2.74
CA GLY A 299 17.86 -0.28 3.74
C GLY A 299 17.48 -1.68 4.25
N PRO A 300 18.19 -2.24 5.22
CA PRO A 300 17.96 -3.59 5.72
C PRO A 300 16.52 -3.82 6.22
N ASP A 301 15.79 -2.75 6.54
CA ASP A 301 14.40 -2.78 6.96
C ASP A 301 13.39 -2.48 5.83
N SER A 302 13.88 -2.09 4.64
CA SER A 302 13.07 -1.86 3.44
C SER A 302 13.63 -2.76 2.34
N PRO A 303 13.09 -3.98 2.19
CA PRO A 303 13.61 -4.85 1.16
C PRO A 303 13.42 -4.18 -0.20
N ILE A 304 14.47 -4.21 -1.01
CA ILE A 304 14.35 -4.00 -2.44
C ILE A 304 13.40 -5.08 -2.92
N LEU A 305 12.19 -4.70 -3.27
CA LEU A 305 11.33 -5.58 -4.03
C LEU A 305 12.02 -5.74 -5.38
N PRO A 306 12.38 -6.96 -5.83
CA PRO A 306 12.80 -7.12 -7.19
C PRO A 306 11.74 -6.48 -8.05
N ALA A 307 12.16 -5.68 -9.05
CA ALA A 307 11.27 -5.23 -10.09
C ALA A 307 10.46 -6.44 -10.50
N THR A 308 9.15 -6.36 -10.32
CA THR A 308 8.31 -7.50 -10.70
C THR A 308 8.47 -7.64 -12.21
N PRO A 309 9.00 -8.77 -12.72
CA PRO A 309 9.27 -8.93 -14.15
C PRO A 309 8.02 -8.83 -15.03
N ALA A 310 6.87 -8.64 -14.42
CA ALA A 310 5.58 -8.77 -15.06
C ALA A 310 4.80 -7.48 -15.21
N ASP A 311 5.30 -6.32 -14.84
CA ASP A 311 4.60 -5.09 -15.14
C ASP A 311 5.18 -4.40 -16.40
N PRO A 312 4.68 -4.73 -17.63
CA PRO A 312 5.13 -4.07 -18.85
C PRO A 312 4.70 -2.60 -18.92
N SER A 313 3.83 -2.15 -18.00
CA SER A 313 3.37 -0.77 -17.93
C SER A 313 4.37 0.12 -17.21
N THR A 314 5.27 -0.46 -16.46
CA THR A 314 6.34 0.25 -15.78
C THR A 314 7.44 0.63 -16.77
N GLY A 315 7.11 1.28 -17.83
CA GLY A 315 8.01 1.64 -18.94
C GLY A 315 9.38 2.11 -18.47
N GLY A 316 10.22 1.23 -18.01
CA GLY A 316 11.67 1.29 -17.77
C GLY A 316 12.28 2.56 -17.21
N GLY A 317 11.50 3.57 -16.98
CA GLY A 317 11.98 4.89 -16.64
C GLY A 317 11.86 5.20 -15.16
N GLY A 318 12.56 4.53 -14.38
CA GLY A 318 12.57 4.89 -12.97
C GLY A 318 11.41 4.40 -12.27
N ASP A 319 11.06 3.27 -12.68
CA ASP A 319 10.16 2.51 -11.93
C ASP A 319 10.74 2.15 -10.58
N LEU A 320 11.04 3.21 -9.95
CA LEU A 320 11.14 3.27 -8.52
C LEU A 320 9.86 2.68 -7.94
N ALA A 321 8.77 2.83 -8.70
CA ALA A 321 7.50 2.20 -8.49
C ALA A 321 7.55 0.69 -8.64
N GLY A 322 8.26 0.16 -9.60
CA GLY A 322 8.41 -1.28 -9.82
C GLY A 322 9.30 -1.99 -8.84
N GLY A 323 9.56 -1.41 -7.71
CA GLY A 323 10.30 -2.11 -6.66
C GLY A 323 11.78 -2.22 -6.91
N THR A 324 12.34 -1.30 -7.66
CA THR A 324 13.79 -1.23 -7.80
C THR A 324 14.42 -0.71 -6.52
N VAL A 325 15.01 0.42 -6.46
CA VAL A 325 15.83 0.86 -5.32
C VAL A 325 15.02 1.43 -4.15
N TYR A 326 13.76 1.78 -4.37
CA TYR A 326 12.94 2.49 -3.40
C TYR A 326 11.56 1.85 -3.27
N GLY A 327 11.38 0.96 -2.31
CA GLY A 327 10.03 0.55 -1.88
C GLY A 327 9.31 1.69 -1.16
N GLY A 328 8.02 1.55 -0.93
CA GLY A 328 7.20 2.53 -0.22
C GLY A 328 7.49 2.65 1.29
N GLY A 329 8.60 2.06 1.78
CA GLY A 329 9.01 2.14 3.18
C GLY A 329 8.30 1.14 4.10
N HIS A 330 8.88 0.94 5.29
CA HIS A 330 8.35 0.03 6.31
C HIS A 330 7.19 0.67 7.07
N VAL A 331 6.00 0.15 6.88
CA VAL A 331 4.76 0.63 7.51
C VAL A 331 4.11 -0.46 8.37
N PRO A 332 3.25 -0.13 9.35
CA PRO A 332 2.54 -1.15 10.09
C PRO A 332 1.43 -1.81 9.27
N MET A 333 1.20 -3.10 9.51
CA MET A 333 -0.04 -3.78 9.20
C MET A 333 -0.56 -4.43 10.48
N ILE A 334 -1.69 -3.92 10.96
CA ILE A 334 -2.35 -4.40 12.17
C ILE A 334 -3.67 -5.07 11.76
N VAL A 335 -3.89 -6.30 12.20
CA VAL A 335 -5.10 -7.06 11.89
C VAL A 335 -5.91 -7.26 13.16
N VAL A 336 -6.99 -6.51 13.30
CA VAL A 336 -7.93 -6.68 14.41
C VAL A 336 -8.99 -7.67 13.99
N ALA A 337 -9.00 -8.86 14.60
CA ALA A 337 -10.00 -9.88 14.33
C ALA A 337 -10.47 -10.54 15.63
N ARG A 338 -11.71 -11.04 15.63
CA ARG A 338 -12.29 -11.64 16.81
C ARG A 338 -11.62 -12.97 17.14
N GLY A 339 -11.20 -13.14 18.37
CA GLY A 339 -10.50 -14.36 18.83
C GLY A 339 -9.00 -14.36 18.56
N VAL A 340 -8.51 -13.40 17.77
CA VAL A 340 -7.07 -13.23 17.52
C VAL A 340 -6.44 -12.43 18.65
N ARG A 341 -5.36 -12.95 19.23
CA ARG A 341 -4.59 -12.28 20.28
C ARG A 341 -3.10 -12.55 20.07
N HIS A 342 -2.29 -11.48 20.17
CA HIS A 342 -0.82 -11.56 20.14
C HIS A 342 -0.25 -12.41 19.00
N ARG A 343 -0.76 -12.22 17.79
CA ARG A 343 -0.18 -12.87 16.61
C ARG A 343 0.85 -11.97 15.95
N ILE A 344 2.04 -12.48 15.78
CA ILE A 344 3.12 -11.77 15.09
C ILE A 344 3.50 -12.58 13.85
N ASP A 345 3.48 -11.91 12.71
CA ASP A 345 3.96 -12.48 11.46
C ASP A 345 5.25 -11.75 11.03
N PRO A 346 6.40 -12.43 11.02
CA PRO A 346 7.65 -11.87 10.54
C PRO A 346 7.86 -12.07 9.03
N VAL A 347 6.92 -12.68 8.35
CA VAL A 347 7.00 -12.87 6.90
C VAL A 347 6.87 -11.51 6.23
N ARG A 348 7.68 -11.32 5.17
CA ARG A 348 7.59 -10.11 4.36
C ARG A 348 6.24 -10.03 3.68
N ALA A 349 5.61 -8.87 3.74
CA ALA A 349 4.33 -8.59 3.14
C ALA A 349 4.27 -7.13 2.65
N ASP A 350 3.33 -6.83 1.78
CA ASP A 350 3.08 -5.51 1.21
C ASP A 350 1.60 -5.33 0.82
N HIS A 351 1.27 -4.31 0.04
CA HIS A 351 -0.11 -4.07 -0.37
C HIS A 351 -0.65 -5.17 -1.31
N TYR A 352 0.20 -5.87 -2.04
CA TYR A 352 -0.23 -7.05 -2.81
C TYR A 352 -0.64 -8.20 -1.87
N SER A 353 0.01 -8.32 -0.72
CA SER A 353 -0.34 -9.28 0.33
C SER A 353 -1.72 -8.99 0.95
N LEU A 354 -2.05 -7.70 1.13
CA LEU A 354 -3.38 -7.28 1.57
C LEU A 354 -4.43 -7.65 0.53
N LEU A 355 -4.20 -7.31 -0.75
CA LEU A 355 -5.10 -7.65 -1.85
C LEU A 355 -5.29 -9.16 -1.96
N GLN A 356 -4.21 -9.94 -1.98
CA GLN A 356 -4.25 -11.41 -2.00
C GLN A 356 -5.11 -11.98 -0.86
N THR A 357 -4.99 -11.41 0.35
CA THR A 357 -5.76 -11.84 1.52
C THR A 357 -7.25 -11.59 1.34
N ILE A 358 -7.62 -10.43 0.78
CA ILE A 358 -9.01 -10.08 0.46
C ILE A 358 -9.57 -11.01 -0.60
N GLU A 359 -8.82 -11.23 -1.68
CA GLU A 359 -9.19 -12.10 -2.78
C GLU A 359 -9.39 -13.55 -2.31
N GLN A 360 -8.46 -14.08 -1.51
CA GLN A 360 -8.58 -15.41 -0.93
C GLN A 360 -9.82 -15.55 -0.03
N ASN A 361 -10.12 -14.51 0.78
CA ASN A 361 -11.30 -14.50 1.64
C ASN A 361 -12.61 -14.66 0.84
N PHE A 362 -12.72 -13.94 -0.25
CA PHE A 362 -13.92 -13.96 -1.08
C PHE A 362 -13.85 -14.96 -2.23
N ARG A 363 -12.77 -15.76 -2.32
CA ARG A 363 -12.51 -16.76 -3.37
C ARG A 363 -12.51 -16.13 -4.76
N LEU A 364 -11.88 -14.96 -4.87
CA LEU A 364 -11.69 -14.24 -6.12
C LEU A 364 -10.43 -14.74 -6.83
N PRO A 365 -10.33 -14.61 -8.15
CA PRO A 365 -9.06 -14.73 -8.85
C PRO A 365 -8.03 -13.73 -8.27
N LEU A 366 -6.74 -14.02 -8.36
CA LEU A 366 -5.71 -13.10 -7.90
C LEU A 366 -5.33 -12.11 -9.00
N LEU A 367 -5.33 -10.81 -8.69
CA LEU A 367 -4.98 -9.73 -9.61
C LEU A 367 -3.47 -9.46 -9.61
N GLY A 368 -2.92 -9.32 -10.80
CA GLY A 368 -1.55 -8.84 -10.99
C GLY A 368 -0.54 -9.50 -10.05
N ASN A 369 0.23 -8.70 -9.36
CA ASN A 369 1.27 -9.17 -8.44
C ASN A 369 0.75 -9.89 -7.20
N ALA A 370 -0.52 -9.69 -6.82
CA ALA A 370 -1.14 -10.51 -5.77
C ALA A 370 -1.17 -12.00 -6.14
N GLY A 371 -1.08 -12.32 -7.44
CA GLY A 371 -0.98 -13.67 -7.97
C GLY A 371 0.43 -14.29 -7.92
N ASP A 372 1.45 -13.53 -7.59
CA ASP A 372 2.81 -14.07 -7.43
C ASP A 372 2.98 -14.75 -6.07
N ILE A 373 2.44 -15.96 -5.96
CA ILE A 373 2.47 -16.76 -4.72
C ILE A 373 3.88 -17.16 -4.26
N VAL A 374 4.90 -16.91 -5.04
CA VAL A 374 6.30 -17.15 -4.67
C VAL A 374 6.86 -15.99 -3.87
N GLN A 375 6.50 -14.76 -4.24
CA GLN A 375 7.01 -13.55 -3.62
C GLN A 375 6.02 -12.88 -2.67
N VAL A 376 4.73 -13.04 -2.92
CA VAL A 376 3.66 -12.44 -2.12
C VAL A 376 3.04 -13.48 -1.20
N SER A 377 3.06 -13.19 0.09
CA SER A 377 2.45 -14.02 1.13
C SER A 377 1.19 -13.34 1.68
N SER A 378 0.12 -14.10 1.83
CA SER A 378 -1.10 -13.54 2.44
C SER A 378 -0.93 -13.25 3.93
N LEU A 379 -1.78 -12.38 4.44
CA LEU A 379 -1.85 -12.04 5.87
C LEU A 379 -2.68 -13.03 6.69
N ALA A 380 -3.03 -14.18 6.11
CA ALA A 380 -3.79 -15.25 6.78
C ALA A 380 -3.22 -15.67 8.15
N PRO A 381 -1.90 -15.72 8.37
CA PRO A 381 -1.35 -16.05 9.69
C PRO A 381 -1.76 -15.09 10.81
N LEU A 382 -2.24 -13.91 10.47
CA LEU A 382 -2.69 -12.89 11.43
C LEU A 382 -4.20 -12.98 11.78
N LEU A 383 -4.92 -13.93 11.17
CA LEU A 383 -6.37 -14.11 11.33
C LEU A 383 -6.75 -15.26 12.28
#